data_f74374dc9c29f0bf0ef3f15318760416
#
_entry.id   f74374dc9c29f0bf0ef3f15318760416
#
_cell.length_a   1.000
_cell.length_b   1.000
_cell.length_c   1.000
_cell.angle_alpha   90.00
_cell.angle_beta   90.00
_cell.angle_gamma   90.00
#
_symmetry.space_group_name_H-M   'P 1'
#
loop_
_entity.id
_entity.type
_entity.pdbx_description
1 polymer ?
#
loop_
_entity_poly.entity_id
_entity_poly.type
_entity_poly.pdbx_seq_one_letter_code
_entity_poly.pdbx_strand_id
1 'polypeptide(L)'
;QIVRDLVDAAINDTREYMREDVKAKAQKAAEDRVLDAIAGTDARDSTREMFRKKLISGELDETEIELDVTDTSNPMSMFDIPGQPGSQMGMMNIGDIFGKAMGGRKTRRRMTVAESHDILLSEEADKILDDEVVTRTALEAVQDNGIVFLDEIDKVCARSDARGADVSREGVQRDLLPLIEGTTVSTKHGPIKTDHILFIASGAVSYTHLTLPTMS
;
A
#
# COMPACT_ATOMS: atom_id res chain seq x y z
N GLN A 1 1.69 14.93 -8.50
CA GLN A 1 1.00 13.68 -8.15
C GLN A 1 1.89 12.46 -8.42
N ILE A 2 2.57 12.36 -9.57
CA ILE A 2 3.41 11.22 -10.00
C ILE A 2 4.36 10.72 -8.89
N VAL A 3 5.15 11.62 -8.28
CA VAL A 3 6.09 11.23 -7.22
C VAL A 3 5.38 10.74 -5.95
N ARG A 4 4.20 11.29 -5.64
CA ARG A 4 3.41 10.83 -4.49
C ARG A 4 2.89 9.42 -4.71
N ASP A 5 2.39 9.13 -5.91
CA ASP A 5 1.92 7.80 -6.28
C ASP A 5 3.07 6.79 -6.30
N LEU A 6 4.27 7.19 -6.77
CA LEU A 6 5.47 6.38 -6.72
C LEU A 6 5.85 6.02 -5.27
N VAL A 7 5.77 6.98 -4.34
CA VAL A 7 6.05 6.74 -2.92
C VAL A 7 5.01 5.79 -2.31
N ASP A 8 3.72 5.99 -2.61
CA ASP A 8 2.66 5.11 -2.09
C ASP A 8 2.83 3.67 -2.61
N ALA A 9 3.19 3.50 -3.88
CA ALA A 9 3.51 2.19 -4.45
C ALA A 9 4.74 1.57 -3.77
N ALA A 10 5.82 2.32 -3.64
CA ALA A 10 7.05 1.84 -3.02
C ALA A 10 6.87 1.42 -1.54
N ILE A 11 6.02 2.11 -0.78
CA ILE A 11 5.70 1.71 0.59
C ILE A 11 4.98 0.36 0.61
N ASN A 12 4.04 0.14 -0.31
CA ASN A 12 3.35 -1.14 -0.41
C ASN A 12 4.31 -2.27 -0.80
N ASP A 13 5.15 -2.06 -1.81
CA ASP A 13 6.14 -3.05 -2.25
C ASP A 13 7.18 -3.35 -1.17
N THR A 14 7.67 -2.33 -0.47
CA THR A 14 8.62 -2.49 0.64
C THR A 14 7.98 -3.28 1.79
N ARG A 15 6.71 -3.02 2.11
CA ARG A 15 5.98 -3.76 3.14
C ARG A 15 5.82 -5.22 2.77
N GLU A 16 5.45 -5.52 1.53
CA GLU A 16 5.36 -6.90 1.03
C GLU A 16 6.71 -7.62 1.12
N TYR A 17 7.78 -6.97 0.69
CA TYR A 17 9.13 -7.52 0.77
C TYR A 17 9.54 -7.82 2.22
N MET A 18 9.32 -6.86 3.13
CA MET A 18 9.66 -7.04 4.54
C MET A 18 8.77 -8.09 5.24
N ARG A 19 7.53 -8.31 4.77
CA ARG A 19 6.67 -9.39 5.28
C ARG A 19 7.29 -10.76 5.05
N GLU A 20 7.91 -10.99 3.91
CA GLU A 20 8.59 -12.27 3.63
C GLU A 20 9.75 -12.51 4.61
N ASP A 21 10.50 -11.48 4.97
CA ASP A 21 11.61 -11.59 5.93
C ASP A 21 11.15 -11.96 7.35
N VAL A 22 9.96 -11.50 7.75
CA VAL A 22 9.40 -11.79 9.09
C VAL A 22 8.47 -12.99 9.11
N LYS A 23 8.19 -13.60 7.96
CA LYS A 23 7.20 -14.68 7.79
C LYS A 23 7.38 -15.84 8.76
N ALA A 24 8.61 -16.31 8.93
CA ALA A 24 8.88 -17.43 9.84
C ALA A 24 8.54 -17.11 11.31
N LYS A 25 8.76 -15.85 11.73
CA LYS A 25 8.40 -15.40 13.08
C LYS A 25 6.90 -15.19 13.22
N ALA A 26 6.27 -14.61 12.19
CA ALA A 26 4.83 -14.41 12.14
C ALA A 26 4.08 -15.74 12.13
N GLN A 27 4.55 -16.73 11.38
CA GLN A 27 3.97 -18.08 11.37
C GLN A 27 4.00 -18.72 12.75
N LYS A 28 5.13 -18.66 13.44
CA LYS A 28 5.23 -19.19 14.80
C LYS A 28 4.26 -18.50 15.75
N ALA A 29 4.15 -17.18 15.68
CA ALA A 29 3.22 -16.42 16.50
C ALA A 29 1.75 -16.74 16.18
N ALA A 30 1.41 -16.91 14.89
CA ALA A 30 0.08 -17.34 14.46
C ALA A 30 -0.26 -18.75 14.99
N GLU A 31 0.65 -19.71 14.86
CA GLU A 31 0.49 -21.05 15.42
C GLU A 31 0.26 -21.02 16.94
N ASP A 32 1.02 -20.21 17.68
CA ASP A 32 0.85 -20.08 19.13
C ASP A 32 -0.55 -19.51 19.49
N ARG A 33 -1.10 -18.56 18.71
CA ARG A 33 -2.47 -18.06 18.90
C ARG A 33 -3.54 -19.13 18.64
N VAL A 34 -3.35 -19.96 17.60
CA VAL A 34 -4.25 -21.10 17.35
C VAL A 34 -4.20 -22.10 18.49
N LEU A 35 -3.01 -22.40 18.99
CA LEU A 35 -2.83 -23.30 20.15
C LEU A 35 -3.48 -22.74 21.41
N ASP A 36 -3.40 -21.44 21.65
CA ASP A 36 -4.08 -20.77 22.77
C ASP A 36 -5.60 -20.87 22.64
N ALA A 37 -6.14 -20.75 21.42
CA ALA A 37 -7.58 -20.88 21.18
C ALA A 37 -8.09 -22.32 21.37
N ILE A 38 -7.28 -23.32 21.01
CA ILE A 38 -7.67 -24.75 21.12
C ILE A 38 -7.44 -25.30 22.53
N ALA A 39 -6.26 -25.07 23.09
CA ALA A 39 -5.82 -25.69 24.34
C ALA A 39 -6.05 -24.81 25.58
N GLY A 40 -6.24 -23.50 25.36
CA GLY A 40 -6.23 -22.49 26.40
C GLY A 40 -4.83 -21.94 26.70
N THR A 41 -4.76 -20.70 27.17
CA THR A 41 -3.50 -20.01 27.48
C THR A 41 -2.70 -20.68 28.60
N ASP A 42 -3.38 -21.36 29.50
CA ASP A 42 -2.78 -22.03 30.66
C ASP A 42 -2.49 -23.52 30.46
N ALA A 43 -2.57 -23.99 29.20
CA ALA A 43 -2.32 -25.40 28.85
C ALA A 43 -0.87 -25.79 29.14
N ARG A 44 -0.70 -27.01 29.68
CA ARG A 44 0.64 -27.59 29.92
C ARG A 44 1.43 -27.75 28.61
N ASP A 45 2.75 -27.62 28.69
CA ASP A 45 3.63 -27.74 27.52
C ASP A 45 3.41 -29.06 26.74
N SER A 46 3.20 -30.17 27.43
CA SER A 46 2.93 -31.47 26.81
C SER A 46 1.62 -31.46 26.01
N THR A 47 0.60 -30.76 26.46
CA THR A 47 -0.68 -30.61 25.78
C THR A 47 -0.53 -29.71 24.58
N ARG A 48 0.18 -28.59 24.71
CA ARG A 48 0.50 -27.69 23.58
C ARG A 48 1.29 -28.39 22.49
N GLU A 49 2.29 -29.20 22.87
CA GLU A 49 3.08 -30.01 21.92
C GLU A 49 2.23 -31.03 21.16
N MET A 50 1.29 -31.70 21.85
CA MET A 50 0.38 -32.64 21.22
C MET A 50 -0.52 -31.92 20.19
N PHE A 51 -1.10 -30.79 20.53
CA PHE A 51 -1.93 -30.01 19.60
C PHE A 51 -1.10 -29.42 18.45
N ARG A 52 0.14 -28.98 18.71
CA ARG A 52 1.04 -28.50 17.65
C ARG A 52 1.32 -29.59 16.61
N LYS A 53 1.57 -30.82 17.02
CA LYS A 53 1.74 -31.96 16.09
C LYS A 53 0.50 -32.19 15.24
N LYS A 54 -0.68 -32.12 15.84
CA LYS A 54 -1.96 -32.26 15.11
C LYS A 54 -2.23 -31.10 14.16
N LEU A 55 -1.85 -29.88 14.55
CA LEU A 55 -1.94 -28.69 13.71
C LEU A 55 -1.06 -28.84 12.45
N ILE A 56 0.19 -29.26 12.63
CA ILE A 56 1.12 -29.48 11.52
C ILE A 56 0.69 -30.64 10.62
N SER A 57 0.03 -31.67 11.16
CA SER A 57 -0.48 -32.80 10.37
C SER A 57 -1.78 -32.49 9.62
N GLY A 58 -2.41 -31.32 9.85
CA GLY A 58 -3.70 -30.96 9.25
C GLY A 58 -4.93 -31.63 9.90
N GLU A 59 -4.75 -32.38 10.98
CA GLU A 59 -5.85 -33.06 11.66
C GLU A 59 -6.86 -32.08 12.28
N LEU A 60 -6.48 -30.83 12.48
CA LEU A 60 -7.29 -29.79 13.11
C LEU A 60 -7.87 -28.76 12.13
N ASP A 61 -7.63 -28.90 10.83
CA ASP A 61 -7.98 -27.90 9.82
C ASP A 61 -9.46 -27.52 9.84
N GLU A 62 -10.36 -28.51 10.03
CA GLU A 62 -11.80 -28.33 10.08
C GLU A 62 -12.32 -27.96 11.50
N THR A 63 -11.41 -27.85 12.50
CA THR A 63 -11.81 -27.50 13.86
C THR A 63 -12.20 -26.05 13.93
N GLU A 64 -13.41 -25.76 14.42
CA GLU A 64 -13.86 -24.38 14.66
C GLU A 64 -13.23 -23.82 15.92
N ILE A 65 -12.67 -22.63 15.80
CA ILE A 65 -12.07 -21.87 16.90
C ILE A 65 -12.63 -20.45 16.96
N GLU A 66 -12.61 -19.85 18.13
CA GLU A 66 -12.96 -18.45 18.32
C GLU A 66 -11.67 -17.64 18.51
N LEU A 67 -11.47 -16.64 17.67
CA LEU A 67 -10.30 -15.78 17.66
C LEU A 67 -10.70 -14.31 17.69
N ASP A 68 -9.93 -13.53 18.42
CA ASP A 68 -9.99 -12.08 18.35
C ASP A 68 -9.10 -11.63 17.18
N VAL A 69 -9.73 -11.23 16.07
CA VAL A 69 -9.06 -10.74 14.86
C VAL A 69 -9.32 -9.25 14.66
N THR A 70 -8.38 -8.56 14.05
CA THR A 70 -8.54 -7.15 13.71
C THR A 70 -9.56 -7.02 12.57
N ASP A 71 -10.61 -6.23 12.80
CA ASP A 71 -11.61 -5.98 11.78
C ASP A 71 -11.05 -5.01 10.74
N THR A 72 -10.65 -5.54 9.58
CA THR A 72 -10.23 -4.76 8.41
C THR A 72 -11.40 -4.37 7.50
N SER A 73 -12.63 -4.77 7.85
CA SER A 73 -13.81 -4.37 7.11
C SER A 73 -14.02 -2.87 7.25
N ASN A 74 -14.17 -2.23 6.10
CA ASN A 74 -14.26 -0.79 5.92
C ASN A 74 -15.33 -0.17 6.85
N PRO A 75 -15.01 0.76 7.75
CA PRO A 75 -16.00 1.37 8.64
C PRO A 75 -17.08 2.16 7.89
N MET A 76 -16.95 2.32 6.57
CA MET A 76 -17.92 3.03 5.74
C MET A 76 -19.23 2.27 5.47
N SER A 77 -19.26 0.95 5.62
CA SER A 77 -20.48 0.18 5.42
C SER A 77 -21.52 0.31 6.57
N MET A 78 -21.12 0.92 7.68
CA MET A 78 -21.98 1.14 8.84
C MET A 78 -22.78 2.46 8.80
N PHE A 79 -22.50 3.35 7.83
CA PHE A 79 -23.17 4.63 7.68
C PHE A 79 -24.23 4.67 6.57
N ASP A 80 -24.61 3.52 6.01
CA ASP A 80 -25.77 3.42 5.16
C ASP A 80 -27.05 3.39 6.04
N ILE A 81 -27.36 4.55 6.62
CA ILE A 81 -28.65 4.77 7.25
C ILE A 81 -29.61 5.17 6.12
N PRO A 82 -30.58 4.31 5.72
CA PRO A 82 -31.56 4.68 4.70
C PRO A 82 -32.45 5.79 5.27
N GLY A 83 -32.31 7.01 4.83
CA GLY A 83 -33.34 8.01 5.07
C GLY A 83 -32.96 9.47 5.39
N GLN A 84 -31.73 9.91 5.22
CA GLN A 84 -31.46 11.34 5.35
C GLN A 84 -30.62 11.89 4.17
N PRO A 85 -31.25 12.58 3.20
CA PRO A 85 -30.53 13.33 2.19
C PRO A 85 -30.05 14.65 2.78
N GLY A 86 -28.75 14.87 2.84
CA GLY A 86 -28.17 16.19 2.95
C GLY A 86 -27.57 16.57 4.28
N SER A 87 -26.33 16.19 4.51
CA SER A 87 -25.39 17.05 5.19
C SER A 87 -24.02 16.93 4.51
N GLN A 88 -23.83 17.81 3.56
CA GLN A 88 -22.55 18.17 2.97
C GLN A 88 -21.77 18.95 4.05
N MET A 89 -21.26 18.26 5.04
CA MET A 89 -20.41 18.86 6.05
C MET A 89 -19.12 18.05 6.11
N GLY A 90 -18.08 18.62 5.46
CA GLY A 90 -16.67 18.40 5.71
C GLY A 90 -16.22 16.94 5.84
N MET A 91 -16.04 16.26 4.72
CA MET A 91 -15.25 15.02 4.64
C MET A 91 -13.76 15.31 4.91
N MET A 92 -13.43 15.81 6.08
CA MET A 92 -12.07 15.75 6.59
C MET A 92 -11.93 14.43 7.35
N ASN A 93 -11.25 13.45 6.75
CA ASN A 93 -10.49 12.34 7.36
C ASN A 93 -10.91 11.85 8.78
N ILE A 94 -12.21 11.78 9.07
CA ILE A 94 -12.68 11.21 10.33
C ILE A 94 -12.35 9.71 10.38
N GLY A 95 -12.32 9.02 9.25
CA GLY A 95 -11.95 7.61 9.16
C GLY A 95 -10.51 7.33 9.57
N ASP A 96 -9.55 8.16 9.15
CA ASP A 96 -8.14 8.02 9.51
C ASP A 96 -7.86 8.39 10.97
N ILE A 97 -8.58 9.38 11.51
CA ILE A 97 -8.43 9.79 12.92
C ILE A 97 -9.05 8.74 13.85
N PHE A 98 -10.22 8.18 13.48
CA PHE A 98 -10.87 7.13 14.27
C PHE A 98 -10.16 5.77 14.13
N GLY A 99 -9.64 5.43 12.96
CA GLY A 99 -8.88 4.19 12.73
C GLY A 99 -7.57 4.15 13.53
N LYS A 100 -6.84 5.26 13.59
CA LYS A 100 -5.60 5.38 14.39
C LYS A 100 -5.83 5.56 15.88
N ALA A 101 -6.92 6.22 16.29
CA ALA A 101 -7.22 6.46 17.70
C ALA A 101 -7.86 5.26 18.41
N MET A 102 -8.46 4.31 17.67
CA MET A 102 -9.12 3.13 18.25
C MET A 102 -8.33 1.82 18.07
N GLY A 103 -7.04 1.87 17.70
CA GLY A 103 -6.19 0.66 17.54
C GLY A 103 -7.04 -0.53 17.13
N GLY A 104 -7.07 -0.90 15.86
CA GLY A 104 -7.91 -1.89 15.18
C GLY A 104 -8.90 -2.62 16.08
N ARG A 105 -10.19 -2.34 15.91
CA ARG A 105 -11.24 -2.94 16.73
C ARG A 105 -11.15 -4.46 16.62
N LYS A 106 -10.76 -5.12 17.71
CA LYS A 106 -10.74 -6.58 17.76
C LYS A 106 -12.17 -7.09 17.79
N THR A 107 -12.50 -7.92 16.81
CA THR A 107 -13.80 -8.57 16.73
C THR A 107 -13.61 -10.07 16.91
N ARG A 108 -14.35 -10.65 17.84
CA ARG A 108 -14.36 -12.10 18.03
C ARG A 108 -15.06 -12.75 16.84
N ARG A 109 -14.34 -13.59 16.11
CA ARG A 109 -14.85 -14.33 14.95
C ARG A 109 -14.69 -15.82 15.18
N ARG A 110 -15.69 -16.57 14.76
CA ARG A 110 -15.66 -18.04 14.72
C ARG A 110 -15.31 -18.46 13.29
N MET A 111 -14.29 -19.27 13.16
CA MET A 111 -13.76 -19.75 11.88
C MET A 111 -13.02 -21.06 12.08
N THR A 112 -12.75 -21.79 11.00
CA THR A 112 -11.92 -22.98 11.06
C THR A 112 -10.45 -22.64 11.24
N VAL A 113 -9.67 -23.60 11.71
CA VAL A 113 -8.21 -23.46 11.85
C VAL A 113 -7.58 -23.13 10.50
N ALA A 114 -8.01 -23.80 9.43
CA ALA A 114 -7.52 -23.55 8.07
C ALA A 114 -7.76 -22.10 7.64
N GLU A 115 -9.01 -21.59 7.82
CA GLU A 115 -9.36 -20.21 7.47
C GLU A 115 -8.62 -19.18 8.31
N SER A 116 -8.28 -19.51 9.55
CA SER A 116 -7.59 -18.58 10.47
C SER A 116 -6.14 -18.36 10.11
N HIS A 117 -5.49 -19.31 9.42
CA HIS A 117 -4.06 -19.31 9.18
C HIS A 117 -3.58 -18.05 8.44
N ASP A 118 -4.18 -17.72 7.30
CA ASP A 118 -3.76 -16.57 6.48
C ASP A 118 -4.05 -15.24 7.18
N ILE A 119 -5.18 -15.17 7.89
CA ILE A 119 -5.57 -13.97 8.65
C ILE A 119 -4.57 -13.72 9.77
N LEU A 120 -4.26 -14.74 10.56
CA LEU A 120 -3.33 -14.63 11.69
C LEU A 120 -1.91 -14.37 11.23
N LEU A 121 -1.47 -15.02 10.14
CA LEU A 121 -0.14 -14.80 9.58
C LEU A 121 0.04 -13.35 9.15
N SER A 122 -0.96 -12.77 8.47
CA SER A 122 -0.93 -11.36 8.07
C SER A 122 -0.91 -10.43 9.28
N GLU A 123 -1.77 -10.67 10.29
CA GLU A 123 -1.81 -9.86 11.50
C GLU A 123 -0.50 -9.91 12.30
N GLU A 124 0.10 -11.09 12.44
CA GLU A 124 1.35 -11.24 13.19
C GLU A 124 2.54 -10.66 12.42
N ALA A 125 2.55 -10.76 11.09
CA ALA A 125 3.54 -10.09 10.26
C ALA A 125 3.45 -8.56 10.41
N ASP A 126 2.25 -8.00 10.35
CA ASP A 126 2.02 -6.56 10.51
C ASP A 126 2.41 -6.05 11.93
N LYS A 127 2.26 -6.87 12.96
CA LYS A 127 2.71 -6.51 14.31
C LYS A 127 4.23 -6.48 14.47
N ILE A 128 4.94 -7.32 13.72
CA ILE A 128 6.41 -7.40 13.75
C ILE A 128 7.02 -6.25 12.93
N LEU A 129 6.31 -5.81 11.89
CA LEU A 129 6.78 -4.73 11.03
C LEU A 129 6.61 -3.37 11.71
N ASP A 130 7.69 -2.60 11.71
CA ASP A 130 7.68 -1.22 12.14
C ASP A 130 7.35 -0.32 10.94
N ASP A 131 6.19 0.30 10.94
CA ASP A 131 5.72 1.19 9.87
C ASP A 131 6.67 2.35 9.60
N GLU A 132 7.40 2.82 10.61
CA GLU A 132 8.39 3.88 10.45
C GLU A 132 9.61 3.37 9.68
N VAL A 133 10.06 2.14 9.97
CA VAL A 133 11.15 1.48 9.24
C VAL A 133 10.74 1.22 7.79
N VAL A 134 9.55 0.68 7.56
CA VAL A 134 9.00 0.45 6.21
C VAL A 134 8.98 1.75 5.40
N THR A 135 8.42 2.80 5.99
CA THR A 135 8.30 4.11 5.33
C THR A 135 9.67 4.69 4.98
N ARG A 136 10.60 4.69 5.92
CA ARG A 136 11.96 5.20 5.70
C ARG A 136 12.67 4.43 4.59
N THR A 137 12.64 3.11 4.62
CA THR A 137 13.26 2.26 3.60
C THR A 137 12.65 2.50 2.22
N ALA A 138 11.32 2.65 2.14
CA ALA A 138 10.65 2.97 0.89
C ALA A 138 11.04 4.36 0.35
N LEU A 139 11.13 5.38 1.21
CA LEU A 139 11.56 6.72 0.80
C LEU A 139 12.99 6.72 0.27
N GLU A 140 13.91 6.01 0.92
CA GLU A 140 15.29 5.82 0.46
C GLU A 140 15.32 5.09 -0.90
N ALA A 141 14.56 4.00 -1.04
CA ALA A 141 14.48 3.26 -2.29
C ALA A 141 13.94 4.11 -3.45
N VAL A 142 12.92 4.93 -3.22
CA VAL A 142 12.40 5.86 -4.24
C VAL A 142 13.43 6.89 -4.65
N GLN A 143 14.14 7.48 -3.69
CA GLN A 143 15.14 8.51 -4.00
C GLN A 143 16.33 7.97 -4.77
N ASP A 144 16.81 6.76 -4.42
CA ASP A 144 18.04 6.22 -4.98
C ASP A 144 17.81 5.34 -6.21
N ASN A 145 16.64 4.69 -6.33
CA ASN A 145 16.36 3.68 -7.35
C ASN A 145 15.02 3.89 -8.07
N GLY A 146 14.34 5.02 -7.85
CA GLY A 146 13.04 5.28 -8.45
C GLY A 146 13.09 5.37 -9.97
N ILE A 147 12.14 4.72 -10.66
CA ILE A 147 11.97 4.80 -12.11
C ILE A 147 10.53 5.18 -12.40
N VAL A 148 10.34 6.20 -13.24
CA VAL A 148 9.04 6.68 -13.67
C VAL A 148 8.94 6.57 -15.19
N PHE A 149 7.93 5.85 -15.67
CA PHE A 149 7.60 5.79 -17.10
C PHE A 149 6.47 6.77 -17.40
N LEU A 150 6.71 7.65 -18.37
CA LEU A 150 5.73 8.61 -18.87
C LEU A 150 5.36 8.23 -20.31
N ASP A 151 4.15 7.70 -20.48
CA ASP A 151 3.66 7.38 -21.82
C ASP A 151 2.94 8.58 -22.45
N GLU A 152 2.88 8.60 -23.79
CA GLU A 152 2.20 9.63 -24.58
C GLU A 152 2.67 11.08 -24.28
N ILE A 153 3.97 11.26 -24.02
CA ILE A 153 4.52 12.59 -23.69
C ILE A 153 4.30 13.62 -24.83
N ASP A 154 4.17 13.16 -26.07
CA ASP A 154 3.81 13.98 -27.21
C ASP A 154 2.46 14.67 -27.04
N LYS A 155 1.46 14.03 -26.43
CA LYS A 155 0.15 14.63 -26.13
C LYS A 155 0.25 15.75 -25.08
N VAL A 156 1.22 15.65 -24.19
CA VAL A 156 1.51 16.68 -23.20
C VAL A 156 2.33 17.82 -23.80
N CYS A 157 3.24 17.51 -24.75
CA CYS A 157 4.16 18.46 -25.37
C CYS A 157 3.61 19.10 -26.65
N ALA A 158 2.52 18.59 -27.24
CA ALA A 158 1.93 19.14 -28.46
C ALA A 158 1.50 20.60 -28.24
N ARG A 159 2.04 21.51 -29.06
CA ARG A 159 1.55 22.89 -29.14
C ARG A 159 0.14 22.85 -29.72
N SER A 160 -0.85 23.39 -29.03
CA SER A 160 -2.16 23.56 -29.59
C SER A 160 -2.22 24.90 -30.32
N ASP A 161 -2.30 24.87 -31.60
CA ASP A 161 -2.59 26.07 -32.45
C ASP A 161 -4.08 26.50 -32.35
N ALA A 162 -4.86 25.83 -31.51
CA ALA A 162 -6.30 26.10 -31.32
C ALA A 162 -6.59 26.88 -30.02
N ARG A 163 -7.13 28.06 -30.21
CA ARG A 163 -7.63 28.95 -29.18
C ARG A 163 -8.68 28.22 -28.28
N GLY A 164 -8.33 27.86 -27.05
CA GLY A 164 -9.32 27.53 -26.05
C GLY A 164 -9.06 26.36 -25.09
N ALA A 165 -7.98 25.55 -25.26
CA ALA A 165 -7.74 24.39 -24.40
C ALA A 165 -6.36 24.40 -23.70
N ASP A 166 -5.67 25.53 -23.68
CA ASP A 166 -4.22 25.60 -23.41
C ASP A 166 -3.81 25.61 -21.94
N VAL A 167 -4.68 26.02 -21.01
CA VAL A 167 -4.28 26.24 -19.60
C VAL A 167 -3.89 24.94 -18.90
N SER A 168 -4.45 23.81 -19.32
CA SER A 168 -4.22 22.50 -18.70
C SER A 168 -2.88 21.86 -19.15
N ARG A 169 -2.47 22.05 -20.42
CA ARG A 169 -1.26 21.42 -20.99
C ARG A 169 0.02 22.14 -20.63
N GLU A 170 0.01 23.48 -20.66
CA GLU A 170 1.12 24.31 -20.19
C GLU A 170 1.41 24.07 -18.69
N GLY A 171 0.37 23.80 -17.90
CA GLY A 171 0.51 23.43 -16.50
C GLY A 171 1.30 22.13 -16.31
N VAL A 172 1.00 21.09 -17.09
CA VAL A 172 1.70 19.79 -16.98
C VAL A 172 3.16 19.90 -17.39
N GLN A 173 3.49 20.62 -18.45
CA GLN A 173 4.89 20.86 -18.85
C GLN A 173 5.67 21.60 -17.80
N ARG A 174 5.09 22.65 -17.22
CA ARG A 174 5.69 23.44 -16.15
C ARG A 174 5.92 22.61 -14.88
N ASP A 175 5.03 21.66 -14.60
CA ASP A 175 5.13 20.81 -13.40
C ASP A 175 6.12 19.65 -13.58
N LEU A 176 6.31 19.15 -14.82
CA LEU A 176 7.24 18.04 -15.10
C LEU A 176 8.71 18.49 -15.12
N LEU A 177 9.01 19.66 -15.66
CA LEU A 177 10.39 20.12 -15.83
C LEU A 177 11.16 20.16 -14.49
N PRO A 178 10.64 20.75 -13.40
CA PRO A 178 11.32 20.72 -12.11
C PRO A 178 11.54 19.30 -11.56
N LEU A 179 10.63 18.35 -11.83
CA LEU A 179 10.79 16.97 -11.38
C LEU A 179 11.95 16.27 -12.08
N ILE A 180 12.15 16.55 -13.40
CA ILE A 180 13.22 15.97 -14.20
C ILE A 180 14.56 16.62 -13.90
N GLU A 181 14.58 17.92 -13.62
CA GLU A 181 15.79 18.68 -13.27
C GLU A 181 16.27 18.45 -11.84
N GLY A 182 15.44 17.87 -11.00
CA GLY A 182 15.70 17.62 -9.58
C GLY A 182 15.05 18.68 -8.68
N THR A 183 14.17 18.23 -7.84
CA THR A 183 13.48 19.07 -6.84
C THR A 183 13.10 18.27 -5.61
N THR A 184 12.66 18.96 -4.57
CA THR A 184 12.10 18.29 -3.38
C THR A 184 10.56 18.34 -3.42
N VAL A 185 9.93 17.18 -3.47
CA VAL A 185 8.48 17.02 -3.46
C VAL A 185 8.02 16.66 -2.05
N SER A 186 7.10 17.43 -1.50
CA SER A 186 6.47 17.10 -0.22
C SER A 186 5.40 16.02 -0.42
N THR A 187 5.52 14.93 0.33
CA THR A 187 4.51 13.86 0.39
C THR A 187 3.94 13.75 1.82
N LYS A 188 2.87 12.99 1.98
CA LYS A 188 2.31 12.69 3.32
C LYS A 188 3.25 11.84 4.20
N HIS A 189 4.25 11.22 3.58
CA HIS A 189 5.22 10.36 4.25
C HIS A 189 6.58 11.05 4.50
N GLY A 190 6.76 12.26 3.95
CA GLY A 190 7.98 13.03 4.06
C GLY A 190 8.42 13.65 2.73
N PRO A 191 9.47 14.46 2.72
CA PRO A 191 10.03 15.05 1.52
C PRO A 191 10.81 14.02 0.72
N ILE A 192 10.70 14.07 -0.62
CA ILE A 192 11.42 13.24 -1.58
C ILE A 192 12.21 14.13 -2.52
N LYS A 193 13.50 13.84 -2.68
CA LYS A 193 14.33 14.45 -3.70
C LYS A 193 14.25 13.65 -4.99
N THR A 194 14.09 14.33 -6.13
CA THR A 194 13.94 13.67 -7.43
C THR A 194 15.22 13.59 -8.25
N ASP A 195 16.36 14.05 -7.69
CA ASP A 195 17.65 14.17 -8.38
C ASP A 195 18.17 12.83 -8.96
N HIS A 196 17.86 11.72 -8.32
CA HIS A 196 18.29 10.38 -8.74
C HIS A 196 17.16 9.51 -9.28
N ILE A 197 15.94 10.06 -9.40
CA ILE A 197 14.80 9.34 -10.01
C ILE A 197 14.98 9.36 -11.52
N LEU A 198 14.96 8.17 -12.14
CA LEU A 198 15.04 8.04 -13.58
C LEU A 198 13.67 8.24 -14.21
N PHE A 199 13.54 9.22 -15.10
CA PHE A 199 12.34 9.45 -15.90
C PHE A 199 12.55 8.94 -17.32
N ILE A 200 11.70 8.01 -17.77
CA ILE A 200 11.70 7.45 -19.11
C ILE A 200 10.39 7.86 -19.77
N ALA A 201 10.48 8.60 -20.87
CA ALA A 201 9.30 9.07 -21.59
C ALA A 201 9.20 8.41 -22.98
N SER A 202 7.98 7.99 -23.36
CA SER A 202 7.65 7.53 -24.69
C SER A 202 6.61 8.45 -25.31
N GLY A 203 6.65 8.61 -26.64
CA GLY A 203 5.69 9.43 -27.39
C GLY A 203 5.84 9.27 -28.88
N ALA A 204 4.77 9.54 -29.63
CA ALA A 204 4.80 9.53 -31.07
C ALA A 204 5.51 10.78 -31.59
N VAL A 205 6.54 10.60 -32.44
CA VAL A 205 7.20 11.71 -33.15
C VAL A 205 6.47 11.93 -34.48
N SER A 206 5.70 13.00 -34.56
CA SER A 206 5.13 13.43 -35.81
C SER A 206 6.19 14.17 -36.64
N TYR A 207 6.81 13.47 -37.59
CA TYR A 207 7.73 14.10 -38.54
C TYR A 207 6.97 14.93 -39.57
N THR A 208 6.61 16.15 -39.24
CA THR A 208 6.24 17.16 -40.23
C THR A 208 7.45 18.07 -40.44
N HIS A 209 8.23 17.79 -41.50
CA HIS A 209 9.40 18.56 -42.00
C HIS A 209 10.76 18.33 -41.32
N LEU A 210 11.46 17.27 -41.72
CA LEU A 210 12.90 17.29 -41.90
C LEU A 210 13.18 17.39 -43.42
N THR A 211 13.02 18.57 -43.99
CA THR A 211 13.70 18.91 -45.23
C THR A 211 15.11 19.29 -44.86
N LEU A 212 16.06 18.38 -45.07
CA LEU A 212 17.47 18.74 -45.08
C LEU A 212 17.66 19.82 -46.15
N PRO A 213 18.32 20.96 -45.83
CA PRO A 213 18.67 21.91 -46.87
C PRO A 213 19.64 21.21 -47.83
N THR A 214 19.22 21.02 -49.09
CA THR A 214 20.12 20.64 -50.17
C THR A 214 21.09 21.77 -50.36
N MET A 215 22.34 21.54 -49.97
CA MET A 215 23.43 22.45 -50.35
C MET A 215 23.63 22.31 -51.85
N SER A 216 23.35 23.37 -52.60
CA SER A 216 23.78 23.63 -53.99
C SER A 216 25.10 24.37 -53.99
#